data_d50d68a67b2876fce9530a7c7a76a111
#
_entry.id   d50d68a67b2876fce9530a7c7a76a111
#
_cell.length_a   1.000
_cell.length_b   1.000
_cell.length_c   1.000
_cell.angle_alpha   90.00
_cell.angle_beta   90.00
_cell.angle_gamma   90.00
#
_symmetry.space_group_name_H-M   'P 1'
#
loop_
_entity.id
_entity.type
_entity.pdbx_description
1 polymer ?
#
loop_
_entity_poly.entity_id
_entity_poly.type
_entity_poly.pdbx_seq_one_letter_code
_entity_poly.pdbx_strand_id
1 'polypeptide(L)'
;APAKYAKALNNLGVLYEGQGKAEQASEAYQQVPSTVPDQYAMALNNLGVTYYNQGKTEQALELWETVSADIPEQYATAQMNLGMVYDSQGKLEQAIAAWERVPESLPERYASAQYNIGTSYVEQGKPTKAVEAWERIPASASEPYAVAQYNTGLIYEEQGNIDDALVAWERVPKDASEHFYKAQFNIGGAYYKLGETDEAVAVWKNIPESAAEQYEMAQTNLSIIAENQEKAKDSGETEQQDGSA
;
A
#
# COMPACT_ATOMS: atom_id res chain seq x y z
N ALA A 1 -1.99 40.82 9.76
CA ALA A 1 -0.93 40.29 10.51
C ALA A 1 -0.18 39.21 9.72
N PRO A 2 1.07 38.84 10.10
CA PRO A 2 1.98 38.05 9.27
C PRO A 2 1.42 36.67 8.84
N ALA A 3 0.70 35.98 9.70
CA ALA A 3 0.12 34.67 9.37
C ALA A 3 -0.89 34.70 8.23
N LYS A 4 -1.74 35.76 8.16
CA LYS A 4 -2.68 35.91 7.04
C LYS A 4 -1.95 36.20 5.73
N TYR A 5 -0.91 36.99 5.79
CA TYR A 5 -0.07 37.30 4.63
C TYR A 5 0.66 36.04 4.13
N ALA A 6 1.29 35.29 5.03
CA ALA A 6 1.96 34.03 4.69
C ALA A 6 0.98 33.02 4.05
N LYS A 7 -0.22 32.86 4.61
CA LYS A 7 -1.26 32.01 4.04
C LYS A 7 -1.73 32.49 2.66
N ALA A 8 -1.84 33.82 2.47
CA ALA A 8 -2.23 34.38 1.17
C ALA A 8 -1.16 34.10 0.09
N LEU A 9 0.13 34.16 0.45
CA LEU A 9 1.22 33.85 -0.45
C LEU A 9 1.23 32.34 -0.84
N ASN A 10 1.02 31.45 0.12
CA ASN A 10 0.88 30.01 -0.17
C ASN A 10 -0.30 29.76 -1.12
N ASN A 11 -1.47 30.34 -0.84
CA ASN A 11 -2.64 30.18 -1.71
C ASN A 11 -2.42 30.76 -3.10
N LEU A 12 -1.68 31.88 -3.21
CA LEU A 12 -1.31 32.47 -4.49
C LEU A 12 -0.39 31.55 -5.28
N GLY A 13 0.59 30.94 -4.62
CA GLY A 13 1.47 29.94 -5.23
C GLY A 13 0.68 28.76 -5.79
N VAL A 14 -0.21 28.16 -5.00
CA VAL A 14 -1.09 27.08 -5.45
C VAL A 14 -1.97 27.48 -6.63
N LEU A 15 -2.49 28.71 -6.61
CA LEU A 15 -3.28 29.23 -7.74
C LEU A 15 -2.46 29.33 -9.02
N TYR A 16 -1.22 29.80 -8.92
CA TYR A 16 -0.31 29.89 -10.06
C TYR A 16 0.10 28.50 -10.59
N GLU A 17 0.34 27.54 -9.71
CA GLU A 17 0.56 26.14 -10.12
C GLU A 17 -0.62 25.57 -10.91
N GLY A 18 -1.85 25.77 -10.42
CA GLY A 18 -3.07 25.35 -11.11
C GLY A 18 -3.27 26.03 -12.48
N GLN A 19 -2.59 27.18 -12.75
CA GLN A 19 -2.56 27.87 -14.03
C GLN A 19 -1.34 27.50 -14.90
N GLY A 20 -0.46 26.59 -14.44
CA GLY A 20 0.79 26.23 -15.13
C GLY A 20 1.87 27.32 -15.08
N LYS A 21 1.75 28.30 -14.16
CA LYS A 21 2.66 29.45 -14.02
C LYS A 21 3.70 29.19 -12.94
N ALA A 22 4.58 28.22 -13.19
CA ALA A 22 5.52 27.69 -12.21
C ALA A 22 6.51 28.73 -11.65
N GLU A 23 6.97 29.69 -12.47
CA GLU A 23 7.85 30.79 -12.03
C GLU A 23 7.14 31.70 -11.01
N GLN A 24 5.90 32.09 -11.31
CA GLN A 24 5.09 32.93 -10.41
C GLN A 24 4.73 32.20 -9.12
N ALA A 25 4.48 30.88 -9.19
CA ALA A 25 4.27 30.04 -8.01
C ALA A 25 5.52 30.04 -7.12
N SER A 26 6.70 29.81 -7.71
CA SER A 26 7.98 29.83 -6.99
C SER A 26 8.24 31.18 -6.31
N GLU A 27 8.00 32.29 -7.00
CA GLU A 27 8.14 33.64 -6.43
C GLU A 27 7.19 33.87 -5.23
N ALA A 28 5.95 33.37 -5.32
CA ALA A 28 4.99 33.50 -4.24
C ALA A 28 5.42 32.68 -2.99
N TYR A 29 5.87 31.44 -3.17
CA TYR A 29 6.34 30.60 -2.07
C TYR A 29 7.60 31.15 -1.42
N GLN A 30 8.56 31.66 -2.19
CA GLN A 30 9.79 32.26 -1.66
C GLN A 30 9.55 33.52 -0.82
N GLN A 31 8.43 34.22 -1.01
CA GLN A 31 8.07 35.39 -0.21
C GLN A 31 7.43 35.04 1.14
N VAL A 32 7.11 33.75 1.41
CA VAL A 32 6.52 33.34 2.68
C VAL A 32 7.55 33.53 3.80
N PRO A 33 7.23 34.35 4.84
CA PRO A 33 8.22 34.67 5.87
C PRO A 33 8.46 33.49 6.82
N SER A 34 9.72 33.23 7.15
CA SER A 34 10.14 32.19 8.11
C SER A 34 9.65 32.44 9.54
N THR A 35 9.21 33.66 9.85
CA THR A 35 8.60 34.03 11.13
C THR A 35 7.22 33.42 11.36
N VAL A 36 6.65 32.72 10.36
CA VAL A 36 5.41 31.94 10.45
C VAL A 36 5.74 30.48 10.10
N PRO A 37 6.26 29.69 11.06
CA PRO A 37 6.90 28.40 10.79
C PRO A 37 6.06 27.41 10.01
N ASP A 38 4.78 27.21 10.38
CA ASP A 38 3.89 26.27 9.66
C ASP A 38 3.68 26.65 8.19
N GLN A 39 3.46 27.96 7.93
CA GLN A 39 3.24 28.43 6.56
C GLN A 39 4.54 28.43 5.75
N TYR A 40 5.67 28.68 6.40
CA TYR A 40 6.98 28.63 5.77
C TYR A 40 7.34 27.18 5.39
N ALA A 41 7.14 26.22 6.28
CA ALA A 41 7.37 24.82 6.00
C ALA A 41 6.46 24.29 4.87
N MET A 42 5.18 24.74 4.86
CA MET A 42 4.27 24.45 3.74
C MET A 42 4.78 25.04 2.42
N ALA A 43 5.29 26.27 2.43
CA ALA A 43 5.87 26.90 1.26
C ALA A 43 7.11 26.16 0.74
N LEU A 44 7.99 25.68 1.65
CA LEU A 44 9.15 24.88 1.27
C LEU A 44 8.72 23.56 0.59
N ASN A 45 7.70 22.89 1.12
CA ASN A 45 7.16 21.67 0.51
C ASN A 45 6.63 21.92 -0.90
N ASN A 46 5.79 22.94 -1.05
CA ASN A 46 5.18 23.29 -2.35
C ASN A 46 6.25 23.74 -3.35
N LEU A 47 7.19 24.59 -2.93
CA LEU A 47 8.30 25.04 -3.77
C LEU A 47 9.17 23.87 -4.24
N GLY A 48 9.43 22.91 -3.34
CA GLY A 48 10.12 21.66 -3.67
C GLY A 48 9.40 20.86 -4.75
N VAL A 49 8.07 20.71 -4.65
CA VAL A 49 7.25 20.07 -5.69
C VAL A 49 7.32 20.85 -7.00
N THR A 50 7.22 22.19 -6.95
CA THR A 50 7.34 23.04 -8.15
C THR A 50 8.69 22.84 -8.83
N TYR A 51 9.79 22.82 -8.07
CA TYR A 51 11.12 22.59 -8.62
C TYR A 51 11.29 21.18 -9.19
N TYR A 52 10.80 20.18 -8.50
CA TYR A 52 10.81 18.80 -9.00
C TYR A 52 10.10 18.67 -10.35
N ASN A 53 8.91 19.27 -10.48
CA ASN A 53 8.14 19.30 -11.72
C ASN A 53 8.83 20.09 -12.86
N GLN A 54 9.72 21.02 -12.52
CA GLN A 54 10.59 21.72 -13.48
C GLN A 54 11.88 20.95 -13.83
N GLY A 55 12.08 19.74 -13.29
CA GLY A 55 13.31 18.95 -13.46
C GLY A 55 14.49 19.43 -12.61
N LYS A 56 14.27 20.34 -11.66
CA LYS A 56 15.28 20.87 -10.73
C LYS A 56 15.34 20.01 -9.47
N THR A 57 15.64 18.73 -9.66
CA THR A 57 15.50 17.71 -8.61
C THR A 57 16.38 17.98 -7.39
N GLU A 58 17.64 18.37 -7.59
CA GLU A 58 18.58 18.66 -6.50
C GLU A 58 18.08 19.82 -5.62
N GLN A 59 17.54 20.87 -6.23
CA GLN A 59 16.97 22.00 -5.49
C GLN A 59 15.72 21.60 -4.70
N ALA A 60 14.91 20.71 -5.25
CA ALA A 60 13.75 20.17 -4.53
C ALA A 60 14.18 19.37 -3.28
N LEU A 61 15.15 18.48 -3.44
CA LEU A 61 15.70 17.69 -2.33
C LEU A 61 16.27 18.60 -1.23
N GLU A 62 17.09 19.59 -1.58
CA GLU A 62 17.65 20.57 -0.63
C GLU A 62 16.55 21.28 0.16
N LEU A 63 15.47 21.73 -0.50
CA LEU A 63 14.34 22.39 0.19
C LEU A 63 13.67 21.48 1.20
N TRP A 64 13.34 20.24 0.82
CA TRP A 64 12.66 19.31 1.71
C TRP A 64 13.54 18.91 2.90
N GLU A 65 14.87 18.82 2.73
CA GLU A 65 15.80 18.57 3.84
C GLU A 65 15.84 19.72 4.87
N THR A 66 15.45 20.94 4.50
CA THR A 66 15.39 22.09 5.42
C THR A 66 14.13 22.17 6.27
N VAL A 67 13.10 21.34 5.98
CA VAL A 67 11.85 21.36 6.73
C VAL A 67 12.06 20.82 8.14
N SER A 68 11.73 21.63 9.16
CA SER A 68 11.96 21.29 10.56
C SER A 68 11.04 20.17 11.07
N ALA A 69 11.60 19.25 11.84
CA ALA A 69 10.86 18.21 12.56
C ALA A 69 9.93 18.78 13.67
N ASP A 70 10.14 20.03 14.10
CA ASP A 70 9.23 20.72 15.03
C ASP A 70 7.84 20.99 14.43
N ILE A 71 7.68 20.78 13.13
CA ILE A 71 6.40 20.92 12.41
C ILE A 71 6.04 19.55 11.78
N PRO A 72 5.53 18.62 12.58
CA PRO A 72 5.44 17.19 12.22
C PRO A 72 4.71 16.92 10.90
N GLU A 73 3.58 17.62 10.64
CA GLU A 73 2.80 17.45 9.41
C GLU A 73 3.59 17.82 8.15
N GLN A 74 4.29 18.95 8.19
CA GLN A 74 5.07 19.42 7.05
C GLN A 74 6.37 18.63 6.91
N TYR A 75 6.99 18.25 8.04
CA TYR A 75 8.14 17.37 8.06
C TYR A 75 7.83 16.01 7.43
N ALA A 76 6.73 15.39 7.84
CA ALA A 76 6.28 14.13 7.25
C ALA A 76 6.06 14.25 5.74
N THR A 77 5.45 15.36 5.28
CA THR A 77 5.28 15.62 3.84
C THR A 77 6.63 15.71 3.12
N ALA A 78 7.59 16.43 3.70
CA ALA A 78 8.94 16.54 3.13
C ALA A 78 9.65 15.18 3.06
N GLN A 79 9.59 14.38 4.13
CA GLN A 79 10.20 13.05 4.16
C GLN A 79 9.55 12.07 3.17
N MET A 80 8.23 12.15 2.98
CA MET A 80 7.53 11.38 1.94
C MET A 80 8.00 11.76 0.54
N ASN A 81 8.14 13.05 0.26
CA ASN A 81 8.61 13.54 -1.05
C ASN A 81 10.08 13.15 -1.30
N LEU A 82 10.96 13.29 -0.30
CA LEU A 82 12.36 12.84 -0.36
C LEU A 82 12.43 11.36 -0.71
N GLY A 83 11.68 10.52 0.03
CA GLY A 83 11.63 9.09 -0.19
C GLY A 83 11.17 8.74 -1.60
N MET A 84 10.08 9.34 -2.09
CA MET A 84 9.57 9.12 -3.45
C MET A 84 10.58 9.48 -4.53
N VAL A 85 11.31 10.58 -4.38
CA VAL A 85 12.33 10.98 -5.36
C VAL A 85 13.52 10.04 -5.33
N TYR A 86 14.00 9.65 -4.15
CA TYR A 86 15.09 8.68 -4.05
C TYR A 86 14.70 7.32 -4.62
N ASP A 87 13.48 6.85 -4.36
CA ASP A 87 12.93 5.61 -4.90
C ASP A 87 12.88 5.64 -6.43
N SER A 88 12.35 6.71 -7.02
CA SER A 88 12.31 6.91 -8.48
C SER A 88 13.70 6.94 -9.16
N GLN A 89 14.75 7.24 -8.38
CA GLN A 89 16.15 7.20 -8.81
C GLN A 89 16.81 5.84 -8.56
N GLY A 90 16.09 4.84 -8.02
CA GLY A 90 16.63 3.55 -7.60
C GLY A 90 17.54 3.61 -6.37
N LYS A 91 17.51 4.70 -5.61
CA LYS A 91 18.30 4.93 -4.40
C LYS A 91 17.52 4.42 -3.17
N LEU A 92 17.22 3.11 -3.16
CA LEU A 92 16.27 2.50 -2.23
C LEU A 92 16.66 2.69 -0.75
N GLU A 93 17.94 2.64 -0.39
CA GLU A 93 18.40 2.89 0.98
C GLU A 93 18.12 4.33 1.45
N GLN A 94 18.28 5.30 0.55
CA GLN A 94 17.98 6.71 0.85
C GLN A 94 16.48 6.95 0.95
N ALA A 95 15.69 6.28 0.10
CA ALA A 95 14.24 6.32 0.17
C ALA A 95 13.72 5.78 1.51
N ILE A 96 14.17 4.59 1.91
CA ILE A 96 13.84 3.98 3.19
C ILE A 96 14.24 4.91 4.35
N ALA A 97 15.45 5.44 4.35
CA ALA A 97 15.92 6.33 5.40
C ALA A 97 15.09 7.64 5.51
N ALA A 98 14.54 8.13 4.42
CA ALA A 98 13.62 9.27 4.45
C ALA A 98 12.26 8.87 5.05
N TRP A 99 11.66 7.78 4.58
CA TRP A 99 10.37 7.32 5.09
C TRP A 99 10.40 6.89 6.56
N GLU A 100 11.51 6.32 7.05
CA GLU A 100 11.70 5.99 8.48
C GLU A 100 11.65 7.22 9.41
N ARG A 101 11.84 8.43 8.87
CA ARG A 101 11.73 9.67 9.65
C ARG A 101 10.30 10.20 9.77
N VAL A 102 9.34 9.58 9.09
CA VAL A 102 7.92 9.97 9.21
C VAL A 102 7.41 9.61 10.61
N PRO A 103 6.86 10.58 11.37
CA PRO A 103 6.48 10.35 12.76
C PRO A 103 5.29 9.38 12.92
N GLU A 104 5.37 8.46 13.87
CA GLU A 104 4.27 7.56 14.26
C GLU A 104 3.03 8.31 14.78
N SER A 105 3.23 9.54 15.28
CA SER A 105 2.13 10.39 15.73
C SER A 105 1.18 10.83 14.61
N LEU A 106 1.53 10.57 13.34
CA LEU A 106 0.74 10.84 12.14
C LEU A 106 0.36 9.50 11.48
N PRO A 107 -0.61 8.75 12.00
CA PRO A 107 -0.83 7.34 11.68
C PRO A 107 -1.06 7.07 10.18
N GLU A 108 -1.78 7.93 9.47
CA GLU A 108 -2.02 7.77 8.02
C GLU A 108 -0.74 7.94 7.19
N ARG A 109 0.09 8.94 7.52
CA ARG A 109 1.36 9.18 6.84
C ARG A 109 2.40 8.12 7.19
N TYR A 110 2.43 7.74 8.48
CA TYR A 110 3.28 6.67 8.96
C TYR A 110 2.94 5.34 8.26
N ALA A 111 1.66 5.01 8.14
CA ALA A 111 1.21 3.82 7.43
C ALA A 111 1.66 3.83 5.96
N SER A 112 1.49 4.97 5.28
CA SER A 112 1.96 5.14 3.90
C SER A 112 3.49 4.98 3.77
N ALA A 113 4.24 5.54 4.73
CA ALA A 113 5.69 5.40 4.78
C ALA A 113 6.13 3.94 4.99
N GLN A 114 5.52 3.23 5.95
CA GLN A 114 5.81 1.82 6.21
C GLN A 114 5.44 0.93 5.02
N TYR A 115 4.35 1.24 4.33
CA TYR A 115 3.98 0.54 3.10
C TYR A 115 5.07 0.71 2.01
N ASN A 116 5.53 1.93 1.77
CA ASN A 116 6.58 2.21 0.79
C ASN A 116 7.92 1.54 1.18
N ILE A 117 8.28 1.56 2.47
CA ILE A 117 9.47 0.85 2.99
C ILE A 117 9.38 -0.65 2.66
N GLY A 118 8.25 -1.28 2.96
CA GLY A 118 8.04 -2.68 2.66
C GLY A 118 8.16 -2.98 1.16
N THR A 119 7.54 -2.16 0.32
CA THR A 119 7.64 -2.29 -1.15
C THR A 119 9.09 -2.19 -1.63
N SER A 120 9.85 -1.21 -1.15
CA SER A 120 11.28 -1.10 -1.47
C SER A 120 12.09 -2.31 -1.00
N TYR A 121 11.72 -2.94 0.12
CA TYR A 121 12.36 -4.19 0.53
C TYR A 121 12.00 -5.37 -0.36
N VAL A 122 10.77 -5.44 -0.88
CA VAL A 122 10.41 -6.45 -1.91
C VAL A 122 11.28 -6.29 -3.16
N GLU A 123 11.43 -5.05 -3.65
CA GLU A 123 12.27 -4.74 -4.82
C GLU A 123 13.74 -5.12 -4.61
N GLN A 124 14.22 -5.03 -3.36
CA GLN A 124 15.57 -5.49 -2.98
C GLN A 124 15.68 -7.01 -2.79
N GLY A 125 14.61 -7.78 -2.97
CA GLY A 125 14.58 -9.22 -2.70
C GLY A 125 14.72 -9.56 -1.20
N LYS A 126 14.23 -8.70 -0.31
CA LYS A 126 14.27 -8.84 1.15
C LYS A 126 12.86 -8.99 1.74
N PRO A 127 12.12 -10.08 1.40
CA PRO A 127 10.71 -10.22 1.77
C PRO A 127 10.45 -10.20 3.27
N THR A 128 11.33 -10.77 4.08
CA THR A 128 11.19 -10.74 5.55
C THR A 128 11.18 -9.32 6.09
N LYS A 129 12.06 -8.43 5.57
CA LYS A 129 12.07 -7.02 5.98
C LYS A 129 10.84 -6.26 5.48
N ALA A 130 10.31 -6.66 4.33
CA ALA A 130 9.06 -6.08 3.84
C ALA A 130 7.90 -6.38 4.79
N VAL A 131 7.77 -7.63 5.22
CA VAL A 131 6.76 -8.04 6.21
C VAL A 131 6.95 -7.28 7.52
N GLU A 132 8.19 -7.17 8.04
CA GLU A 132 8.49 -6.39 9.27
C GLU A 132 8.04 -4.92 9.16
N ALA A 133 8.22 -4.29 8.01
CA ALA A 133 7.76 -2.92 7.78
C ALA A 133 6.22 -2.84 7.73
N TRP A 134 5.57 -3.75 7.01
CA TRP A 134 4.12 -3.78 6.86
C TRP A 134 3.40 -4.13 8.18
N GLU A 135 3.98 -4.95 9.05
CA GLU A 135 3.44 -5.24 10.38
C GLU A 135 3.40 -4.01 11.31
N ARG A 136 4.18 -2.96 11.02
CA ARG A 136 4.12 -1.69 11.76
C ARG A 136 2.94 -0.81 11.36
N ILE A 137 2.25 -1.13 10.26
CA ILE A 137 1.09 -0.36 9.80
C ILE A 137 -0.07 -0.57 10.78
N PRO A 138 -0.61 0.50 11.39
CA PRO A 138 -1.71 0.37 12.32
C PRO A 138 -3.01 -0.02 11.60
N ALA A 139 -3.80 -0.91 12.20
CA ALA A 139 -5.08 -1.35 11.64
C ALA A 139 -6.09 -0.19 11.44
N SER A 140 -5.89 0.95 12.13
CA SER A 140 -6.69 2.16 11.93
C SER A 140 -6.46 2.82 10.57
N ALA A 141 -5.33 2.57 9.90
CA ALA A 141 -5.05 3.02 8.54
C ALA A 141 -5.59 1.98 7.55
N SER A 142 -6.90 1.91 7.41
CA SER A 142 -7.65 0.81 6.79
C SER A 142 -7.09 0.36 5.43
N GLU A 143 -6.92 1.26 4.47
CA GLU A 143 -6.45 0.90 3.12
C GLU A 143 -4.97 0.46 3.09
N PRO A 144 -3.99 1.21 3.62
CA PRO A 144 -2.60 0.75 3.69
C PRO A 144 -2.44 -0.57 4.45
N TYR A 145 -3.22 -0.75 5.54
CA TYR A 145 -3.20 -1.98 6.32
C TYR A 145 -3.72 -3.17 5.50
N ALA A 146 -4.85 -3.00 4.81
CA ALA A 146 -5.44 -4.06 3.99
C ALA A 146 -4.48 -4.54 2.90
N VAL A 147 -3.89 -3.59 2.15
CA VAL A 147 -2.91 -3.90 1.09
C VAL A 147 -1.68 -4.59 1.66
N ALA A 148 -1.18 -4.12 2.80
CA ALA A 148 -0.02 -4.70 3.48
C ALA A 148 -0.29 -6.14 3.93
N GLN A 149 -1.43 -6.41 4.58
CA GLN A 149 -1.80 -7.76 5.00
C GLN A 149 -2.00 -8.70 3.81
N TYR A 150 -2.62 -8.22 2.75
CA TYR A 150 -2.77 -8.99 1.51
C TYR A 150 -1.40 -9.38 0.92
N ASN A 151 -0.49 -8.42 0.78
CA ASN A 151 0.86 -8.65 0.25
C ASN A 151 1.72 -9.52 1.18
N THR A 152 1.56 -9.39 2.49
CA THR A 152 2.21 -10.26 3.49
C THR A 152 1.80 -11.71 3.27
N GLY A 153 0.51 -11.97 3.07
CA GLY A 153 0.02 -13.30 2.76
C GLY A 153 0.61 -13.88 1.47
N LEU A 154 0.75 -13.07 0.42
CA LEU A 154 1.39 -13.50 -0.83
C LEU A 154 2.87 -13.89 -0.61
N ILE A 155 3.62 -13.13 0.20
CA ILE A 155 5.01 -13.44 0.54
C ILE A 155 5.08 -14.78 1.30
N TYR A 156 4.22 -15.00 2.28
CA TYR A 156 4.20 -16.26 3.03
C TYR A 156 3.82 -17.44 2.16
N GLU A 157 2.84 -17.29 1.27
CA GLU A 157 2.45 -18.32 0.31
C GLU A 157 3.62 -18.70 -0.62
N GLU A 158 4.32 -17.71 -1.17
CA GLU A 158 5.51 -17.93 -2.02
C GLU A 158 6.63 -18.68 -1.29
N GLN A 159 6.76 -18.44 0.02
CA GLN A 159 7.70 -19.16 0.90
C GLN A 159 7.22 -20.56 1.31
N GLY A 160 6.00 -20.94 0.95
CA GLY A 160 5.37 -22.21 1.35
C GLY A 160 4.79 -22.21 2.77
N ASN A 161 4.78 -21.07 3.45
CA ASN A 161 4.25 -20.88 4.80
C ASN A 161 2.74 -20.61 4.75
N ILE A 162 1.97 -21.64 4.39
CA ILE A 162 0.52 -21.48 4.10
C ILE A 162 -0.26 -21.03 5.34
N ASP A 163 0.07 -21.51 6.53
CA ASP A 163 -0.60 -21.11 7.78
C ASP A 163 -0.41 -19.61 8.06
N ASP A 164 0.81 -19.08 7.90
CA ASP A 164 1.09 -17.66 8.09
C ASP A 164 0.41 -16.81 7.00
N ALA A 165 0.31 -17.32 5.77
CA ALA A 165 -0.43 -16.68 4.70
C ALA A 165 -1.92 -16.55 5.03
N LEU A 166 -2.55 -17.61 5.53
CA LEU A 166 -3.94 -17.59 5.98
C LEU A 166 -4.16 -16.53 7.07
N VAL A 167 -3.28 -16.50 8.08
CA VAL A 167 -3.36 -15.51 9.17
C VAL A 167 -3.27 -14.08 8.64
N ALA A 168 -2.39 -13.81 7.69
CA ALA A 168 -2.26 -12.48 7.10
C ALA A 168 -3.51 -12.09 6.30
N TRP A 169 -4.02 -12.97 5.43
CA TRP A 169 -5.21 -12.68 4.62
C TRP A 169 -6.48 -12.53 5.46
N GLU A 170 -6.63 -13.28 6.57
CA GLU A 170 -7.75 -13.15 7.50
C GLU A 170 -7.79 -11.80 8.21
N ARG A 171 -6.63 -11.11 8.34
CA ARG A 171 -6.54 -9.76 8.90
C ARG A 171 -6.99 -8.66 7.94
N VAL A 172 -7.20 -8.97 6.65
CA VAL A 172 -7.68 -7.97 5.68
C VAL A 172 -9.09 -7.52 6.02
N PRO A 173 -9.33 -6.22 6.28
CA PRO A 173 -10.63 -5.74 6.72
C PRO A 173 -11.70 -5.85 5.64
N LYS A 174 -12.94 -6.13 6.03
CA LYS A 174 -14.07 -6.27 5.10
C LYS A 174 -14.45 -4.98 4.37
N ASP A 175 -14.18 -3.83 4.98
CA ASP A 175 -14.44 -2.51 4.41
C ASP A 175 -13.45 -2.14 3.30
N ALA A 176 -12.26 -2.75 3.27
CA ALA A 176 -11.33 -2.70 2.15
C ALA A 176 -11.74 -3.71 1.05
N SER A 177 -12.93 -3.53 0.47
CA SER A 177 -13.67 -4.51 -0.31
C SER A 177 -12.87 -5.18 -1.44
N GLU A 178 -12.02 -4.45 -2.15
CA GLU A 178 -11.20 -5.00 -3.23
C GLU A 178 -10.19 -6.01 -2.69
N HIS A 179 -9.36 -5.61 -1.73
CA HIS A 179 -8.33 -6.48 -1.15
C HIS A 179 -8.94 -7.59 -0.30
N PHE A 180 -10.09 -7.34 0.34
CA PHE A 180 -10.80 -8.36 1.08
C PHE A 180 -11.20 -9.54 0.20
N TYR A 181 -11.83 -9.30 -0.95
CA TYR A 181 -12.25 -10.41 -1.81
C TYR A 181 -11.08 -11.10 -2.52
N LYS A 182 -9.99 -10.38 -2.83
CA LYS A 182 -8.72 -10.99 -3.26
C LYS A 182 -8.16 -11.93 -2.20
N ALA A 183 -8.15 -11.48 -0.93
CA ALA A 183 -7.73 -12.31 0.20
C ALA A 183 -8.63 -13.53 0.38
N GLN A 184 -9.96 -13.37 0.32
CA GLN A 184 -10.90 -14.49 0.43
C GLN A 184 -10.68 -15.52 -0.69
N PHE A 185 -10.41 -15.08 -1.91
CA PHE A 185 -10.08 -16.00 -3.00
C PHE A 185 -8.81 -16.80 -2.71
N ASN A 186 -7.76 -16.14 -2.22
CA ASN A 186 -6.49 -16.79 -1.86
C ASN A 186 -6.63 -17.72 -0.65
N ILE A 187 -7.42 -17.35 0.37
CA ILE A 187 -7.75 -18.22 1.50
C ILE A 187 -8.37 -19.53 1.01
N GLY A 188 -9.35 -19.46 0.12
CA GLY A 188 -9.91 -20.67 -0.47
C GLY A 188 -8.87 -21.52 -1.22
N GLY A 189 -7.95 -20.86 -1.97
CA GLY A 189 -6.84 -21.54 -2.63
C GLY A 189 -5.86 -22.20 -1.66
N ALA A 190 -5.59 -21.55 -0.53
CA ALA A 190 -4.74 -22.07 0.54
C ALA A 190 -5.36 -23.33 1.18
N TYR A 191 -6.64 -23.29 1.56
CA TYR A 191 -7.34 -24.45 2.07
C TYR A 191 -7.35 -25.62 1.06
N TYR A 192 -7.57 -25.32 -0.21
CA TYR A 192 -7.52 -26.35 -1.25
C TYR A 192 -6.13 -27.00 -1.36
N LYS A 193 -5.05 -26.21 -1.27
CA LYS A 193 -3.66 -26.74 -1.24
C LYS A 193 -3.37 -27.62 -0.01
N LEU A 194 -3.97 -27.31 1.13
CA LEU A 194 -3.89 -28.11 2.34
C LEU A 194 -4.74 -29.40 2.29
N GLY A 195 -5.56 -29.59 1.26
CA GLY A 195 -6.51 -30.69 1.12
C GLY A 195 -7.83 -30.48 1.88
N GLU A 196 -8.03 -29.31 2.46
CA GLU A 196 -9.24 -28.88 3.18
C GLU A 196 -10.28 -28.37 2.17
N THR A 197 -10.78 -29.30 1.36
CA THR A 197 -11.63 -28.93 0.19
C THR A 197 -12.97 -28.35 0.60
N ASP A 198 -13.56 -28.79 1.70
CA ASP A 198 -14.86 -28.28 2.19
C ASP A 198 -14.73 -26.84 2.66
N GLU A 199 -13.66 -26.47 3.32
CA GLU A 199 -13.31 -25.12 3.76
C GLU A 199 -13.08 -24.20 2.54
N ALA A 200 -12.32 -24.68 1.55
CA ALA A 200 -12.10 -23.95 0.30
C ALA A 200 -13.42 -23.62 -0.40
N VAL A 201 -14.31 -24.62 -0.53
CA VAL A 201 -15.65 -24.46 -1.12
C VAL A 201 -16.49 -23.47 -0.32
N ALA A 202 -16.46 -23.55 1.02
CA ALA A 202 -17.21 -22.62 1.88
C ALA A 202 -16.77 -21.16 1.68
N VAL A 203 -15.47 -20.92 1.64
CA VAL A 203 -14.91 -19.56 1.44
C VAL A 203 -15.27 -19.03 0.04
N TRP A 204 -15.04 -19.79 -1.03
CA TRP A 204 -15.31 -19.34 -2.40
C TRP A 204 -16.80 -19.08 -2.66
N LYS A 205 -17.72 -19.89 -2.08
CA LYS A 205 -19.17 -19.64 -2.18
C LYS A 205 -19.63 -18.33 -1.54
N ASN A 206 -18.87 -17.78 -0.61
CA ASN A 206 -19.17 -16.52 0.06
C ASN A 206 -18.68 -15.28 -0.71
N ILE A 207 -17.97 -15.46 -1.83
CA ILE A 207 -17.55 -14.33 -2.67
C ILE A 207 -18.78 -13.90 -3.50
N PRO A 208 -19.24 -12.63 -3.38
CA PRO A 208 -20.43 -12.17 -4.06
C PRO A 208 -20.16 -11.81 -5.53
N GLU A 209 -21.20 -11.83 -6.36
CA GLU A 209 -21.13 -11.40 -7.77
C GLU A 209 -20.64 -9.96 -7.95
N SER A 210 -20.81 -9.10 -6.95
CA SER A 210 -20.28 -7.72 -6.98
C SER A 210 -18.75 -7.66 -7.01
N ALA A 211 -18.05 -8.71 -6.57
CA ALA A 211 -16.59 -8.88 -6.69
C ALA A 211 -16.29 -9.70 -7.98
N ALA A 212 -16.66 -9.16 -9.14
CA ALA A 212 -16.81 -9.89 -10.39
C ALA A 212 -15.61 -10.79 -10.75
N GLU A 213 -14.39 -10.29 -10.71
CA GLU A 213 -13.18 -11.05 -11.06
C GLU A 213 -12.99 -12.25 -10.12
N GLN A 214 -13.00 -12.01 -8.79
CA GLN A 214 -12.80 -13.05 -7.80
C GLN A 214 -13.97 -14.05 -7.78
N TYR A 215 -15.18 -13.57 -8.05
CA TYR A 215 -16.36 -14.41 -8.18
C TYR A 215 -16.22 -15.39 -9.36
N GLU A 216 -15.90 -14.91 -10.56
CA GLU A 216 -15.70 -15.77 -11.75
C GLU A 216 -14.60 -16.81 -11.53
N MET A 217 -13.48 -16.40 -10.94
CA MET A 217 -12.38 -17.31 -10.60
C MET A 217 -12.82 -18.37 -9.59
N ALA A 218 -13.57 -17.97 -8.56
CA ALA A 218 -14.11 -18.88 -7.54
C ALA A 218 -15.11 -19.87 -8.14
N GLN A 219 -16.03 -19.43 -9.01
CA GLN A 219 -16.99 -20.30 -9.69
C GLN A 219 -16.27 -21.34 -10.58
N THR A 220 -15.20 -20.95 -11.24
CA THR A 220 -14.37 -21.87 -12.03
C THR A 220 -13.75 -22.95 -11.14
N ASN A 221 -13.16 -22.59 -10.01
CA ASN A 221 -12.58 -23.56 -9.07
C ASN A 221 -13.65 -24.48 -8.46
N LEU A 222 -14.81 -23.94 -8.09
CA LEU A 222 -15.94 -24.71 -7.58
C LEU A 222 -16.45 -25.74 -8.61
N SER A 223 -16.51 -25.38 -9.88
CA SER A 223 -16.92 -26.28 -10.97
C SER A 223 -15.93 -27.44 -11.13
N ILE A 224 -14.60 -27.14 -11.11
CA ILE A 224 -13.55 -28.15 -11.20
C ILE A 224 -13.64 -29.15 -10.04
N ILE A 225 -13.86 -28.65 -8.81
CA ILE A 225 -14.02 -29.50 -7.64
C ILE A 225 -15.24 -30.42 -7.80
N ALA A 226 -16.39 -29.87 -8.23
CA ALA A 226 -17.60 -30.64 -8.43
C ALA A 226 -17.40 -31.76 -9.47
N GLU A 227 -16.80 -31.46 -10.62
CA GLU A 227 -16.48 -32.46 -11.65
C GLU A 227 -15.55 -33.56 -11.15
N ASN A 228 -14.54 -33.22 -10.34
CA ASN A 228 -13.61 -34.19 -9.78
C ASN A 228 -14.30 -35.10 -8.76
N GLN A 229 -15.23 -34.58 -7.97
CA GLN A 229 -16.03 -35.36 -7.02
C GLN A 229 -17.00 -36.31 -7.73
N GLU A 230 -17.61 -35.92 -8.85
CA GLU A 230 -18.46 -36.79 -9.68
C GLU A 230 -17.64 -37.94 -10.29
N LYS A 231 -16.49 -37.63 -10.90
CA LYS A 231 -15.62 -38.66 -11.49
C LYS A 231 -15.12 -39.67 -10.45
N ALA A 232 -14.84 -39.21 -9.22
CA ALA A 232 -14.43 -40.10 -8.12
C ALA A 232 -15.57 -41.04 -7.68
N LYS A 233 -16.83 -40.58 -7.71
CA LYS A 233 -18.00 -41.44 -7.39
C LYS A 233 -18.21 -42.47 -8.48
N ASP A 234 -18.19 -42.07 -9.76
CA ASP A 234 -18.39 -42.99 -10.88
C ASP A 234 -17.30 -44.07 -10.96
N SER A 235 -16.04 -43.76 -10.64
CA SER A 235 -14.93 -44.70 -10.59
C SER A 235 -15.03 -45.65 -9.40
N GLY A 236 -15.52 -45.18 -8.24
CA GLY A 236 -15.74 -46.02 -7.06
C GLY A 236 -16.95 -47.02 -7.19
N GLU A 237 -17.96 -46.67 -7.96
CA GLU A 237 -19.08 -47.57 -8.26
C GLU A 237 -18.70 -48.70 -9.24
N THR A 238 -17.75 -48.41 -10.16
CA THR A 238 -17.23 -49.44 -11.09
C THR A 238 -16.37 -50.49 -10.41
N GLU A 239 -15.59 -50.16 -9.40
CA GLU A 239 -14.79 -51.11 -8.66
C GLU A 239 -15.62 -52.04 -7.72
N GLN A 240 -16.79 -51.57 -7.26
CA GLN A 240 -17.70 -52.41 -6.46
C GLN A 240 -18.54 -53.41 -7.28
N GLN A 241 -18.73 -53.17 -8.56
CA GLN A 241 -19.47 -54.06 -9.48
C GLN A 241 -18.63 -55.21 -10.02
N ASP A 242 -17.29 -55.02 -10.15
CA ASP A 242 -16.39 -56.09 -10.66
C ASP A 242 -15.90 -57.06 -9.54
N GLY A 243 -16.17 -56.77 -8.28
CA GLY A 243 -15.79 -57.61 -7.13
C GLY A 243 -16.83 -58.70 -6.73
N SER A 244 -17.95 -58.81 -7.46
CA SER A 244 -19.02 -59.79 -7.13
C SER A 244 -19.37 -60.69 -8.34
N ALA A 245 -18.39 -61.46 -8.80
CA ALA A 245 -18.60 -62.54 -9.77
C ALA A 245 -17.82 -63.82 -9.34
#